data_ea0bd9a30ce350e27cf526265b1d8601
#
_entry.id   ea0bd9a30ce350e27cf526265b1d8601
#
_cell.length_a   1.000
_cell.length_b   1.000
_cell.length_c   1.000
_cell.angle_alpha   90.00
_cell.angle_beta   90.00
_cell.angle_gamma   90.00
#
_symmetry.space_group_name_H-M   'P 1'
#
loop_
_entity.id
_entity.type
_entity.pdbx_description
1 polymer ?
#
loop_
_entity_poly.entity_id
_entity_poly.type
_entity_poly.pdbx_seq_one_letter_code
_entity_poly.pdbx_strand_id
1 'polypeptide(L)'
;MKSPLELERYFVSDQAVTARHVFSPEKDIETRVEEYSVSNEAIRLPAVEDQSEKWQVTVHIKHQPATETNFPYDFRLTIVGIFRCAIEKAEPSHIERLMKINGSSILYGMSREIIRANTERGPWSGIVIPTYSFYEPKPNNESPPEESTAV
;
A
#
# COMPACT_ATOMS: atom_id res chain seq x y z
N MET A 1 6.64 23.03 -2.07
CA MET A 1 5.17 22.97 -1.92
C MET A 1 4.82 21.94 -0.86
N LYS A 2 4.04 22.31 0.13
CA LYS A 2 3.56 21.33 1.13
C LYS A 2 2.55 20.37 0.49
N SER A 3 2.64 19.11 0.87
CA SER A 3 1.59 18.13 0.52
C SER A 3 0.25 18.55 1.14
N PRO A 4 -0.88 18.38 0.43
CA PRO A 4 -2.20 18.59 1.02
C PRO A 4 -2.55 17.56 2.09
N LEU A 5 -1.82 16.45 2.15
CA LEU A 5 -1.97 15.42 3.17
C LEU A 5 -0.97 15.61 4.29
N GLU A 6 -1.44 15.57 5.50
CA GLU A 6 -0.63 15.60 6.71
C GLU A 6 -0.85 14.31 7.49
N LEU A 7 0.20 13.51 7.64
CA LEU A 7 0.18 12.32 8.49
C LEU A 7 0.34 12.76 9.94
N GLU A 8 -0.72 12.61 10.74
CA GLU A 8 -0.67 12.95 12.17
C GLU A 8 -0.11 11.83 13.02
N ARG A 9 -0.48 10.59 12.69
CA ARG A 9 -0.13 9.42 13.46
C ARG A 9 -0.18 8.18 12.56
N TYR A 10 0.70 7.24 12.84
CA TYR A 10 0.60 5.90 12.27
C TYR A 10 0.93 4.83 13.31
N PHE A 11 0.47 3.63 13.07
CA PHE A 11 0.82 2.47 13.86
C PHE A 11 0.71 1.19 13.04
N VAL A 12 1.40 0.17 13.48
CA VAL A 12 1.30 -1.18 12.94
C VAL A 12 0.33 -1.96 13.79
N SER A 13 -0.78 -2.41 13.21
CA SER A 13 -1.81 -3.16 13.92
C SER A 13 -1.61 -4.67 13.87
N ASP A 14 -0.90 -5.17 12.86
CA ASP A 14 -0.55 -6.58 12.72
C ASP A 14 0.78 -6.71 12.00
N GLN A 15 1.63 -7.59 12.48
CA GLN A 15 2.93 -7.84 11.87
C GLN A 15 3.40 -9.26 12.20
N ALA A 16 3.84 -9.96 11.17
CA ALA A 16 4.56 -11.22 11.33
C ALA A 16 5.62 -11.34 10.23
N VAL A 17 6.80 -11.72 10.62
CA VAL A 17 7.92 -12.04 9.73
C VAL A 17 8.50 -13.36 10.18
N THR A 18 8.46 -14.36 9.31
CA THR A 18 8.95 -15.70 9.61
C THR A 18 10.03 -16.09 8.62
N ALA A 19 11.19 -16.47 9.13
CA ALA A 19 12.26 -17.01 8.31
C ALA A 19 11.89 -18.41 7.79
N ARG A 20 12.08 -18.64 6.51
CA ARG A 20 11.71 -19.90 5.86
C ARG A 20 12.89 -20.86 5.87
N HIS A 21 12.70 -22.03 6.48
CA HIS A 21 13.73 -23.08 6.53
C HIS A 21 14.00 -23.73 5.18
N VAL A 22 13.02 -23.67 4.27
CA VAL A 22 13.14 -24.23 2.91
C VAL A 22 13.94 -23.34 1.97
N PHE A 23 14.28 -22.13 2.38
CA PHE A 23 15.07 -21.20 1.58
C PHE A 23 16.49 -21.71 1.37
N SER A 24 16.93 -21.72 0.11
CA SER A 24 18.30 -22.07 -0.29
C SER A 24 19.07 -20.80 -0.66
N PRO A 25 20.03 -20.35 0.18
CA PRO A 25 20.78 -19.13 -0.11
C PRO A 25 21.72 -19.25 -1.32
N GLU A 26 21.98 -20.48 -1.77
CA GLU A 26 22.83 -20.77 -2.93
C GLU A 26 22.10 -20.59 -4.28
N LYS A 27 20.76 -20.54 -4.24
CA LYS A 27 19.91 -20.35 -5.42
C LYS A 27 19.42 -18.92 -5.51
N ASP A 28 19.06 -18.52 -6.71
CA ASP A 28 18.45 -17.21 -6.94
C ASP A 28 17.14 -17.05 -6.17
N ILE A 29 16.91 -15.86 -5.63
CA ILE A 29 15.64 -15.49 -4.99
C ILE A 29 14.57 -15.39 -6.05
N GLU A 30 13.48 -16.13 -5.88
CA GLU A 30 12.30 -16.08 -6.73
C GLU A 30 11.25 -15.16 -6.11
N THR A 31 10.71 -14.24 -6.88
CA THR A 31 9.55 -13.44 -6.49
C THR A 31 8.40 -13.70 -7.45
N ARG A 32 7.32 -14.27 -6.95
CA ARG A 32 6.10 -14.53 -7.73
C ARG A 32 5.02 -13.53 -7.34
N VAL A 33 4.54 -12.79 -8.32
CA VAL A 33 3.57 -11.71 -8.11
C VAL A 33 2.27 -12.22 -7.48
N GLU A 34 1.83 -13.41 -7.84
CA GLU A 34 0.62 -14.05 -7.32
C GLU A 34 0.70 -14.41 -5.83
N GLU A 35 1.91 -14.50 -5.30
CA GLU A 35 2.15 -14.79 -3.86
C GLU A 35 2.25 -13.52 -3.01
N TYR A 36 2.25 -12.37 -3.66
CA TYR A 36 2.34 -11.05 -3.03
C TYR A 36 1.02 -10.30 -3.18
N SER A 37 0.42 -9.90 -2.08
CA SER A 37 -0.83 -9.17 -2.10
C SER A 37 -0.73 -7.85 -1.34
N VAL A 38 -1.31 -6.83 -1.91
CA VAL A 38 -1.44 -5.50 -1.30
C VAL A 38 -2.90 -5.08 -1.42
N SER A 39 -3.50 -4.70 -0.33
CA SER A 39 -4.82 -4.08 -0.30
C SER A 39 -4.82 -2.83 0.55
N ASN A 40 -5.74 -1.94 0.29
CA ASN A 40 -5.84 -0.67 0.99
C ASN A 40 -7.29 -0.24 1.13
N GLU A 41 -7.54 0.58 2.13
CA GLU A 41 -8.83 1.23 2.36
C GLU A 41 -8.63 2.62 2.96
N ALA A 42 -9.56 3.51 2.73
CA ALA A 42 -9.60 4.84 3.31
C ALA A 42 -11.01 5.10 3.85
N ILE A 43 -11.09 5.48 5.11
CA ILE A 43 -12.33 5.71 5.82
C ILE A 43 -12.31 7.11 6.40
N ARG A 44 -13.36 7.88 6.14
CA ARG A 44 -13.57 9.17 6.78
C ARG A 44 -13.92 8.97 8.25
N LEU A 45 -13.19 9.63 9.13
CA LEU A 45 -13.49 9.59 10.55
C LEU A 45 -14.64 10.53 10.91
N PRO A 46 -15.40 10.26 11.99
CA PRO A 46 -16.45 11.14 12.45
C PRO A 46 -15.92 12.56 12.67
N ALA A 47 -16.68 13.56 12.21
CA ALA A 47 -16.33 14.96 12.39
C ALA A 47 -16.37 15.33 13.87
N VAL A 48 -15.33 16.02 14.32
CA VAL A 48 -15.26 16.66 15.64
C VAL A 48 -15.35 18.15 15.43
N GLU A 49 -16.18 18.84 16.21
CA GLU A 49 -16.32 20.29 16.14
C GLU A 49 -14.97 20.98 16.29
N ASP A 50 -14.72 22.00 15.45
CA ASP A 50 -13.51 22.81 15.43
C ASP A 50 -12.22 22.07 15.01
N GLN A 51 -12.32 20.85 14.47
CA GLN A 51 -11.18 20.12 13.92
C GLN A 51 -11.31 19.89 12.43
N SER A 52 -10.17 19.90 11.75
CA SER A 52 -10.07 19.50 10.36
C SER A 52 -10.54 18.06 10.15
N GLU A 53 -11.07 17.79 8.99
CA GLU A 53 -11.47 16.44 8.59
C GLU A 53 -10.29 15.47 8.63
N LYS A 54 -10.50 14.33 9.27
CA LYS A 54 -9.51 13.26 9.38
C LYS A 54 -9.96 12.02 8.65
N TRP A 55 -8.98 11.31 8.14
CA TRP A 55 -9.16 10.04 7.44
C TRP A 55 -8.25 8.97 8.02
N GLN A 56 -8.77 7.77 8.11
CA GLN A 56 -7.99 6.59 8.43
C GLN A 56 -7.69 5.82 7.15
N VAL A 57 -6.42 5.65 6.86
CA VAL A 57 -5.94 4.86 5.72
C VAL A 57 -5.26 3.61 6.25
N THR A 58 -5.62 2.47 5.70
CA THR A 58 -5.05 1.18 6.07
C THR A 58 -4.45 0.51 4.85
N VAL A 59 -3.24 -0.02 5.00
CA VAL A 59 -2.58 -0.82 3.97
C VAL A 59 -2.25 -2.18 4.55
N HIS A 60 -2.67 -3.23 3.84
CA HIS A 60 -2.36 -4.62 4.17
C HIS A 60 -1.39 -5.17 3.14
N ILE A 61 -0.28 -5.69 3.61
CA ILE A 61 0.73 -6.34 2.78
C ILE A 61 0.90 -7.77 3.25
N LYS A 62 0.92 -8.71 2.32
CA LYS A 62 1.08 -10.12 2.62
C LYS A 62 1.90 -10.80 1.53
N HIS A 63 2.91 -11.53 1.93
CA HIS A 63 3.69 -12.37 1.05
C HIS A 63 3.79 -13.76 1.64
N GLN A 64 3.13 -14.73 1.00
CA GLN A 64 3.13 -16.14 1.39
C GLN A 64 3.64 -16.98 0.24
N PRO A 65 4.97 -17.11 0.09
CA PRO A 65 5.55 -17.93 -0.94
C PRO A 65 5.18 -19.42 -0.76
N ALA A 66 4.89 -20.10 -1.87
CA ALA A 66 4.72 -21.53 -1.86
C ALA A 66 6.01 -22.24 -1.44
N THR A 67 5.91 -23.49 -0.99
CA THR A 67 7.07 -24.24 -0.50
C THR A 67 8.19 -24.34 -1.54
N GLU A 68 7.84 -24.49 -2.81
CA GLU A 68 8.77 -24.58 -3.94
C GLU A 68 9.36 -23.22 -4.38
N THR A 69 8.80 -22.11 -3.95
CA THR A 69 9.32 -20.78 -4.28
C THR A 69 10.51 -20.46 -3.38
N ASN A 70 11.65 -20.17 -3.98
CA ASN A 70 12.87 -19.86 -3.21
C ASN A 70 12.89 -18.40 -2.76
N PHE A 71 12.17 -18.13 -1.68
CA PHE A 71 12.10 -16.82 -1.05
C PHE A 71 12.40 -16.94 0.45
N PRO A 72 13.16 -16.01 1.05
CA PRO A 72 13.69 -16.20 2.41
C PRO A 72 12.71 -16.03 3.55
N TYR A 73 11.60 -15.31 3.35
CA TYR A 73 10.66 -14.97 4.42
C TYR A 73 9.21 -15.09 4.00
N ASP A 74 8.36 -15.51 4.92
CA ASP A 74 6.93 -15.21 4.94
C ASP A 74 6.73 -13.92 5.72
N PHE A 75 5.88 -13.02 5.26
CA PHE A 75 5.54 -11.85 6.05
C PHE A 75 4.12 -11.34 5.79
N ARG A 76 3.58 -10.68 6.78
CA ARG A 76 2.40 -9.85 6.68
C ARG A 76 2.58 -8.60 7.51
N LEU A 77 2.01 -7.51 7.06
CA LEU A 77 2.06 -6.23 7.75
C LEU A 77 0.76 -5.47 7.46
N THR A 78 0.13 -5.00 8.53
CA THR A 78 -0.97 -4.04 8.42
C THR A 78 -0.55 -2.75 9.09
N ILE A 79 -0.51 -1.68 8.33
CA ILE A 79 -0.18 -0.34 8.79
C ILE A 79 -1.38 0.58 8.65
N VAL A 80 -1.63 1.37 9.67
CA VAL A 80 -2.73 2.32 9.74
C VAL A 80 -2.18 3.71 9.91
N GLY A 81 -2.66 4.66 9.15
CA GLY A 81 -2.31 6.07 9.26
C GLY A 81 -3.53 6.94 9.44
N ILE A 82 -3.42 7.95 10.29
CA ILE A 82 -4.42 8.99 10.46
C ILE A 82 -3.91 10.23 9.74
N PHE A 83 -4.67 10.64 8.74
CA PHE A 83 -4.32 11.77 7.88
C PHE A 83 -5.31 12.93 8.06
N ARG A 84 -4.78 14.12 7.96
CA ARG A 84 -5.56 15.34 7.83
C ARG A 84 -5.44 15.84 6.39
N CYS A 85 -6.54 16.37 5.85
CA CYS A 85 -6.51 17.05 4.56
C CYS A 85 -6.49 18.57 4.78
N ALA A 86 -5.49 19.21 4.22
CA ALA A 86 -5.35 20.67 4.29
C ALA A 86 -6.08 21.42 3.16
N ILE A 87 -6.77 20.70 2.25
CA ILE A 87 -7.54 21.30 1.17
C ILE A 87 -8.91 21.70 1.72
N GLU A 88 -9.15 23.01 1.81
CA GLU A 88 -10.48 23.53 2.07
C GLU A 88 -11.33 23.45 0.79
N LYS A 89 -12.62 23.10 0.93
CA LYS A 89 -13.64 23.11 -0.15
C LYS A 89 -13.45 22.08 -1.26
N ALA A 90 -12.71 21.00 -1.04
CA ALA A 90 -12.68 19.88 -1.99
C ALA A 90 -13.91 18.98 -1.82
N GLU A 91 -14.37 18.37 -2.91
CA GLU A 91 -15.44 17.39 -2.84
C GLU A 91 -14.98 16.14 -2.06
N PRO A 92 -15.86 15.53 -1.21
CA PRO A 92 -15.51 14.36 -0.42
C PRO A 92 -14.97 13.19 -1.26
N SER A 93 -15.50 12.96 -2.45
CA SER A 93 -15.03 11.93 -3.37
C SER A 93 -13.60 12.15 -3.85
N HIS A 94 -13.22 13.41 -4.06
CA HIS A 94 -11.86 13.78 -4.45
C HIS A 94 -10.87 13.55 -3.29
N ILE A 95 -11.26 13.91 -2.08
CA ILE A 95 -10.46 13.71 -0.89
C ILE A 95 -10.27 12.21 -0.61
N GLU A 96 -11.33 11.42 -0.72
CA GLU A 96 -11.27 9.97 -0.56
C GLU A 96 -10.28 9.34 -1.54
N ARG A 97 -10.34 9.72 -2.81
CA ARG A 97 -9.40 9.25 -3.82
C ARG A 97 -7.96 9.64 -3.49
N LEU A 98 -7.74 10.89 -3.07
CA LEU A 98 -6.44 11.39 -2.67
C LEU A 98 -5.87 10.59 -1.48
N MET A 99 -6.68 10.33 -0.47
CA MET A 99 -6.30 9.51 0.69
C MET A 99 -5.97 8.09 0.27
N LYS A 100 -6.81 7.49 -0.56
CA LYS A 100 -6.67 6.12 -1.01
C LYS A 100 -5.41 5.90 -1.86
N ILE A 101 -5.03 6.87 -2.67
CA ILE A 101 -3.84 6.80 -3.52
C ILE A 101 -2.59 7.28 -2.77
N ASN A 102 -2.60 8.54 -2.33
CA ASN A 102 -1.39 9.15 -1.77
C ASN A 102 -1.15 8.73 -0.32
N GLY A 103 -2.19 8.64 0.49
CA GLY A 103 -2.10 8.14 1.85
C GLY A 103 -1.56 6.71 1.89
N SER A 104 -2.08 5.84 1.03
CA SER A 104 -1.61 4.46 0.91
C SER A 104 -0.17 4.39 0.42
N SER A 105 0.22 5.25 -0.52
CA SER A 105 1.60 5.29 -1.03
C SER A 105 2.60 5.69 0.06
N ILE A 106 2.23 6.63 0.90
CA ILE A 106 3.06 7.04 2.05
C ILE A 106 3.23 5.86 3.02
N LEU A 107 2.14 5.21 3.41
CA LEU A 107 2.16 4.07 4.33
C LEU A 107 2.92 2.88 3.74
N TYR A 108 2.76 2.63 2.46
CA TYR A 108 3.50 1.57 1.78
C TYR A 108 5.01 1.83 1.77
N GLY A 109 5.44 3.07 1.54
CA GLY A 109 6.84 3.46 1.63
C GLY A 109 7.43 3.20 3.02
N MET A 110 6.66 3.52 4.07
CA MET A 110 7.05 3.22 5.46
C MET A 110 7.12 1.71 5.71
N SER A 111 6.18 0.96 5.16
CA SER A 111 6.13 -0.50 5.28
C SER A 111 7.34 -1.19 4.65
N ARG A 112 7.85 -0.66 3.54
CA ARG A 112 9.06 -1.17 2.90
C ARG A 112 10.26 -1.11 3.86
N GLU A 113 10.40 -0.01 4.57
CA GLU A 113 11.49 0.17 5.54
C GLU A 113 11.31 -0.71 6.77
N ILE A 114 10.10 -0.86 7.28
CA ILE A 114 9.79 -1.73 8.40
C ILE A 114 10.14 -3.19 8.07
N ILE A 115 9.73 -3.68 6.92
CA ILE A 115 10.02 -5.05 6.49
C ILE A 115 11.52 -5.24 6.25
N ARG A 116 12.19 -4.30 5.62
CA ARG A 116 13.65 -4.34 5.43
C ARG A 116 14.37 -4.46 6.78
N ALA A 117 14.05 -3.60 7.72
CA ALA A 117 14.68 -3.58 9.04
C ALA A 117 14.45 -4.88 9.83
N ASN A 118 13.23 -5.44 9.75
CA ASN A 118 12.90 -6.69 10.42
C ASN A 118 13.61 -7.90 9.80
N THR A 119 13.69 -7.96 8.49
CA THR A 119 14.34 -9.08 7.79
C THR A 119 15.86 -9.04 7.88
N GLU A 120 16.47 -7.86 8.01
CA GLU A 120 17.91 -7.72 8.26
C GLU A 120 18.35 -8.36 9.58
N ARG A 121 17.44 -8.47 10.55
CA ARG A 121 17.71 -9.13 11.83
C ARG A 121 17.55 -10.63 11.80
N GLY A 122 17.01 -11.16 10.71
CA GLY A 122 16.79 -12.59 10.53
C GLY A 122 18.05 -13.33 10.05
N PRO A 123 17.94 -14.65 9.88
CA PRO A 123 19.08 -15.49 9.47
C PRO A 123 19.46 -15.31 7.99
N TRP A 124 18.60 -14.73 7.18
CA TRP A 124 18.82 -14.49 5.76
C TRP A 124 19.06 -13.00 5.49
N SER A 125 19.47 -12.66 4.28
CA SER A 125 19.63 -11.27 3.87
C SER A 125 18.32 -10.51 3.97
N GLY A 126 18.37 -9.22 4.37
CA GLY A 126 17.21 -8.35 4.36
C GLY A 126 16.57 -8.22 2.98
N ILE A 127 15.26 -8.12 2.96
CA ILE A 127 14.50 -8.02 1.71
C ILE A 127 14.00 -6.60 1.48
N VAL A 128 13.93 -6.21 0.22
CA VAL A 128 13.28 -4.98 -0.22
C VAL A 128 12.04 -5.37 -1.02
N ILE A 129 10.87 -5.04 -0.50
CA ILE A 129 9.62 -5.32 -1.20
C ILE A 129 9.49 -4.43 -2.44
N PRO A 130 8.77 -4.90 -3.48
CA PRO A 130 8.69 -4.16 -4.74
C PRO A 130 7.97 -2.83 -4.60
N THR A 131 8.23 -1.93 -5.52
CA THR A 131 7.44 -0.70 -5.68
C THR A 131 6.01 -1.06 -6.05
N TYR A 132 5.05 -0.32 -5.52
CA TYR A 132 3.63 -0.56 -5.78
C TYR A 132 2.93 0.76 -6.08
N SER A 133 2.05 0.76 -7.07
CA SER A 133 1.24 1.92 -7.42
C SER A 133 -0.22 1.70 -7.01
N PHE A 134 -0.74 2.63 -6.22
CA PHE A 134 -2.16 2.65 -5.84
C PHE A 134 -3.02 3.47 -6.81
N TYR A 135 -2.41 3.98 -7.86
CA TYR A 135 -3.13 4.71 -8.89
C TYR A 135 -3.99 3.77 -9.72
N GLU A 136 -5.29 3.99 -9.70
CA GLU A 136 -6.24 3.35 -10.59
C GLU A 136 -6.58 4.34 -11.72
N PRO A 137 -6.26 4.03 -12.97
CA PRO A 137 -6.67 4.88 -14.08
C PRO A 137 -8.20 4.95 -14.11
N LYS A 138 -8.74 6.16 -14.35
CA LYS A 138 -10.19 6.29 -14.59
C LYS A 138 -10.55 5.40 -15.78
N PRO A 139 -11.63 4.60 -15.69
CA PRO A 139 -12.13 3.93 -16.87
C PRO A 139 -12.38 4.97 -17.94
N ASN A 140 -11.74 4.83 -19.10
CA ASN A 140 -12.03 5.66 -20.25
C ASN A 140 -13.47 5.39 -20.66
N ASN A 141 -14.36 6.31 -20.33
CA ASN A 141 -15.69 6.38 -20.91
C ASN A 141 -15.66 7.02 -22.32
N GLU A 142 -14.56 6.87 -23.02
CA GLU A 142 -14.55 7.14 -24.44
C GLU A 142 -15.18 5.93 -25.14
N SER A 143 -16.47 6.05 -25.41
CA SER A 143 -17.10 5.24 -26.43
C SER A 143 -16.25 5.43 -27.71
N PRO A 144 -15.86 4.35 -28.39
CA PRO A 144 -15.17 4.51 -29.67
C PRO A 144 -16.06 5.39 -30.55
N PRO A 145 -15.45 6.30 -31.32
CA PRO A 145 -16.24 7.09 -32.25
C PRO A 145 -17.00 6.13 -33.13
N GLU A 146 -18.31 6.29 -33.19
CA GLU A 146 -19.11 5.60 -34.19
C GLU A 146 -18.51 5.95 -35.53
N GLU A 147 -17.89 4.97 -36.17
CA GLU A 147 -17.59 5.09 -37.58
C GLU A 147 -18.91 5.31 -38.28
N SER A 148 -19.18 6.53 -38.59
CA SER A 148 -20.22 6.89 -39.53
C SER A 148 -19.79 6.31 -40.87
N THR A 149 -20.29 5.14 -41.17
CA THR A 149 -20.30 4.62 -42.52
C THR A 149 -21.25 5.50 -43.32
N ALA A 150 -20.72 6.61 -43.80
CA ALA A 150 -21.37 7.33 -44.88
C ALA A 150 -21.20 6.50 -46.16
N VAL A 151 -22.28 5.95 -46.64
CA VAL A 151 -22.36 5.41 -48.01
C VAL A 151 -22.54 6.58 -48.95
#